data_7f47cfd52bf8d29a7e522e9d497d33a9
#
_entry.id   7f47cfd52bf8d29a7e522e9d497d33a9
#
_cell.length_a   1.000
_cell.length_b   1.000
_cell.length_c   1.000
_cell.angle_alpha   90.00
_cell.angle_beta   90.00
_cell.angle_gamma   90.00
#
_symmetry.space_group_name_H-M   'P 1'
#
loop_
_entity.id
_entity.type
_entity.pdbx_description
1 polymer ?
#
loop_
_entity_poly.entity_id
_entity_poly.type
_entity_poly.pdbx_seq_one_letter_code
_entity_poly.pdbx_strand_id
1 'polypeptide(L)'
;MARVTGVGGVFFKSRGDSAALAAWYRKHLGLPLEDFGGAILRWPDDKAEDKGLTVWHVAGKDSQWFSPSKSSFMINYRVDNLTELLEQLRAGGVEAIQGPESHENGKFAWIMDPDENKVELWEPMVWDDKNKGAGEGPTPAE
;
A
#
# COMPACT_ATOMS: atom_id res chain seq x y z
N MET A 1 -13.16 -18.65 21.25
CA MET A 1 -11.87 -18.12 21.72
C MET A 1 -11.62 -16.75 21.09
N ALA A 2 -11.24 -15.80 21.90
CA ALA A 2 -10.93 -14.46 21.38
C ALA A 2 -9.64 -14.47 20.58
N ARG A 3 -9.58 -13.65 19.54
CA ARG A 3 -8.40 -13.57 18.66
C ARG A 3 -8.37 -12.21 17.97
N VAL A 4 -7.24 -11.93 17.33
CA VAL A 4 -7.12 -10.78 16.42
C VAL A 4 -7.93 -11.08 15.18
N THR A 5 -8.73 -10.12 14.73
CA THR A 5 -9.60 -10.27 13.56
C THR A 5 -9.15 -9.42 12.38
N GLY A 6 -8.23 -8.48 12.59
CA GLY A 6 -7.74 -7.64 11.51
C GLY A 6 -6.81 -6.58 12.02
N VAL A 7 -6.39 -5.71 11.12
CA VAL A 7 -5.56 -4.55 11.43
C VAL A 7 -6.48 -3.34 11.56
N GLY A 8 -6.46 -2.71 12.75
CA GLY A 8 -7.32 -1.57 13.02
C GLY A 8 -6.75 -0.23 12.58
N GLY A 9 -5.43 -0.15 12.47
CA GLY A 9 -4.80 1.09 12.05
C GLY A 9 -3.32 0.91 11.83
N VAL A 10 -2.73 1.89 11.16
CA VAL A 10 -1.30 1.94 10.87
C VAL A 10 -0.77 3.27 11.37
N PHE A 11 0.33 3.24 12.10
CA PHE A 11 0.95 4.43 12.68
C PHE A 11 2.45 4.40 12.38
N PHE A 12 2.97 5.49 11.85
CA PHE A 12 4.40 5.59 11.59
C PHE A 12 4.84 7.03 11.83
N LYS A 13 6.12 7.20 12.10
CA LYS A 13 6.68 8.51 12.40
C LYS A 13 7.29 9.13 11.16
N SER A 14 7.06 10.42 10.98
CA SER A 14 7.79 11.17 9.98
C SER A 14 9.22 11.40 10.45
N ARG A 15 10.14 11.45 9.51
CA ARG A 15 11.53 11.80 9.80
C ARG A 15 11.73 13.30 9.90
N GLY A 16 10.73 14.08 9.55
CA GLY A 16 10.80 15.52 9.55
C GLY A 16 9.45 16.14 9.84
N ASP A 17 8.87 16.80 8.85
CA ASP A 17 7.60 17.51 8.97
C ASP A 17 6.43 16.55 8.72
N SER A 18 5.78 16.12 9.81
CA SER A 18 4.67 15.15 9.69
C SER A 18 3.47 15.74 8.95
N ALA A 19 3.21 17.04 9.10
CA ALA A 19 2.08 17.66 8.40
C ALA A 19 2.35 17.70 6.89
N ALA A 20 3.57 17.97 6.49
CA ALA A 20 3.94 17.97 5.07
C ALA A 20 3.85 16.57 4.49
N LEU A 21 4.28 15.55 5.23
CA LEU A 21 4.18 14.18 4.77
C LEU A 21 2.72 13.77 4.60
N ALA A 22 1.87 14.07 5.57
CA ALA A 22 0.43 13.75 5.48
C ALA A 22 -0.20 14.47 4.28
N ALA A 23 0.15 15.72 4.04
CA ALA A 23 -0.36 16.48 2.90
C ALA A 23 0.06 15.86 1.57
N TRP A 24 1.26 15.28 1.50
CA TRP A 24 1.71 14.56 0.31
C TRP A 24 0.81 13.34 0.03
N TYR A 25 0.48 12.57 1.08
CA TYR A 25 -0.41 11.42 0.92
C TYR A 25 -1.81 11.84 0.48
N ARG A 26 -2.33 12.94 1.03
CA ARG A 26 -3.62 13.46 0.57
C ARG A 26 -3.57 13.88 -0.89
N LYS A 27 -2.53 14.62 -1.28
CA LYS A 27 -2.41 15.16 -2.63
C LYS A 27 -2.23 14.04 -3.66
N HIS A 28 -1.36 13.08 -3.38
CA HIS A 28 -0.96 12.09 -4.38
C HIS A 28 -1.71 10.77 -4.31
N LEU A 29 -2.21 10.40 -3.14
CA LEU A 29 -2.90 9.13 -2.95
C LEU A 29 -4.34 9.29 -2.48
N GLY A 30 -4.80 10.52 -2.33
CA GLY A 30 -6.20 10.76 -2.00
C GLY A 30 -6.61 10.36 -0.60
N LEU A 31 -5.67 10.30 0.34
CA LEU A 31 -6.01 9.96 1.73
C LEU A 31 -6.92 11.03 2.31
N PRO A 32 -8.09 10.67 2.88
CA PRO A 32 -9.04 11.65 3.42
C PRO A 32 -8.62 12.13 4.80
N LEU A 33 -7.72 13.12 4.83
CA LEU A 33 -7.19 13.64 6.09
C LEU A 33 -8.28 14.33 6.91
N GLU A 34 -8.23 14.09 8.21
CA GLU A 34 -9.09 14.72 9.20
C GLU A 34 -8.30 15.75 10.01
N ASP A 35 -8.98 16.48 10.86
CA ASP A 35 -8.37 17.55 11.64
C ASP A 35 -7.25 17.09 12.56
N PHE A 36 -7.28 15.82 12.98
CA PHE A 36 -6.23 15.29 13.86
C PHE A 36 -4.92 14.98 13.13
N GLY A 37 -4.90 15.13 11.80
CA GLY A 37 -3.68 14.91 11.02
C GLY A 37 -3.54 13.53 10.42
N GLY A 38 -4.49 12.65 10.65
CA GLY A 38 -4.53 11.32 10.06
C GLY A 38 -5.74 11.14 9.18
N ALA A 39 -5.91 9.95 8.62
CA ALA A 39 -7.03 9.62 7.77
C ALA A 39 -7.83 8.49 8.37
N ILE A 40 -9.14 8.50 8.14
CA ILE A 40 -10.03 7.42 8.53
C ILE A 40 -10.49 6.75 7.25
N LEU A 41 -10.12 5.49 7.08
CA LEU A 41 -10.50 4.69 5.93
C LEU A 41 -11.63 3.76 6.38
N ARG A 42 -12.84 4.07 5.95
CA ARG A 42 -14.01 3.31 6.39
C ARG A 42 -14.16 2.06 5.54
N TRP A 43 -14.37 0.92 6.18
CA TRP A 43 -14.43 -0.36 5.48
C TRP A 43 -15.47 -0.39 4.34
N PRO A 44 -16.68 0.20 4.51
CA PRO A 44 -17.65 0.17 3.41
C PRO A 44 -17.22 0.96 2.17
N ASP A 45 -16.27 1.88 2.32
CA ASP A 45 -15.79 2.68 1.18
C ASP A 45 -14.71 1.97 0.38
N ASP A 46 -14.21 0.83 0.87
CA ASP A 46 -13.20 0.06 0.17
C ASP A 46 -13.87 -0.72 -0.97
N LYS A 47 -13.35 -0.57 -2.18
CA LYS A 47 -13.93 -1.18 -3.38
C LYS A 47 -13.54 -2.65 -3.57
N ALA A 48 -12.86 -3.24 -2.61
CA ALA A 48 -12.37 -4.62 -2.70
C ALA A 48 -13.48 -5.66 -2.60
N GLU A 49 -14.72 -5.26 -2.41
CA GLU A 49 -15.88 -6.12 -2.24
C GLU A 49 -15.78 -6.97 -0.97
N ASP A 50 -16.71 -7.91 -0.81
CA ASP A 50 -16.79 -8.70 0.41
C ASP A 50 -15.73 -9.80 0.49
N LYS A 51 -15.01 -10.04 -0.60
CA LYS A 51 -13.89 -10.99 -0.62
C LYS A 51 -12.54 -10.32 -0.45
N GLY A 52 -12.53 -9.03 -0.20
CA GLY A 52 -11.30 -8.30 0.07
C GLY A 52 -10.61 -8.82 1.32
N LEU A 53 -9.30 -8.64 1.37
CA LEU A 53 -8.51 -9.11 2.49
C LEU A 53 -7.37 -8.15 2.76
N THR A 54 -6.77 -8.33 3.93
CA THR A 54 -5.59 -7.59 4.33
C THR A 54 -4.48 -8.61 4.57
N VAL A 55 -3.33 -8.37 3.95
CA VAL A 55 -2.17 -9.23 4.12
C VAL A 55 -1.32 -8.69 5.27
N TRP A 56 -0.86 -9.58 6.14
CA TRP A 56 0.07 -9.26 7.20
C TRP A 56 1.26 -10.21 7.06
N HIS A 57 2.46 -9.66 6.96
CA HIS A 57 3.63 -10.46 6.64
C HIS A 57 4.87 -9.92 7.35
N VAL A 58 5.65 -10.80 7.93
CA VAL A 58 6.93 -10.46 8.52
C VAL A 58 8.03 -10.94 7.58
N ALA A 59 8.69 -9.98 6.93
CA ALA A 59 9.79 -10.30 6.02
C ALA A 59 11.04 -10.70 6.80
N GLY A 60 11.89 -11.52 6.20
CA GLY A 60 13.15 -11.89 6.80
C GLY A 60 14.07 -10.70 6.98
N LYS A 61 14.96 -10.78 7.94
CA LYS A 61 15.81 -9.64 8.31
C LYS A 61 16.69 -9.14 7.16
N ASP A 62 16.99 -9.99 6.21
CA ASP A 62 17.88 -9.65 5.09
C ASP A 62 17.09 -9.47 3.78
N SER A 63 15.77 -9.40 3.86
CA SER A 63 14.93 -9.22 2.68
C SER A 63 15.26 -7.92 1.96
N GLN A 64 15.33 -8.00 0.63
CA GLN A 64 15.56 -6.83 -0.22
C GLN A 64 14.25 -6.24 -0.75
N TRP A 65 13.12 -6.73 -0.28
CA TRP A 65 11.81 -6.32 -0.77
C TRP A 65 11.55 -4.83 -0.55
N PHE A 66 12.06 -4.30 0.55
CA PHE A 66 11.84 -2.89 0.89
C PHE A 66 12.83 -1.95 0.21
N SER A 67 13.82 -2.50 -0.48
CA SER A 67 14.84 -1.71 -1.17
C SER A 67 14.19 -0.86 -2.28
N PRO A 68 14.61 0.38 -2.51
CA PRO A 68 15.79 1.03 -1.94
C PRO A 68 15.55 1.72 -0.60
N SER A 69 14.36 1.59 0.00
CA SER A 69 14.07 2.17 1.31
C SER A 69 14.89 1.46 2.38
N LYS A 70 15.29 2.21 3.39
CA LYS A 70 15.96 1.66 4.57
C LYS A 70 14.99 1.53 5.75
N SER A 71 13.73 1.87 5.52
CA SER A 71 12.70 1.68 6.55
C SER A 71 12.46 0.20 6.80
N SER A 72 12.07 -0.13 8.02
CA SER A 72 11.81 -1.51 8.41
C SER A 72 10.36 -1.94 8.16
N PHE A 73 9.62 -1.12 7.42
CA PHE A 73 8.22 -1.42 7.09
C PHE A 73 7.94 -0.99 5.65
N MET A 74 6.86 -1.55 5.11
CA MET A 74 6.31 -1.11 3.84
C MET A 74 4.80 -1.25 3.94
N ILE A 75 4.07 -0.19 3.60
CA ILE A 75 2.62 -0.21 3.66
C ILE A 75 2.10 -0.43 2.25
N ASN A 76 1.13 -1.34 2.15
CA ASN A 76 0.40 -1.59 0.91
C ASN A 76 -0.93 -0.85 1.00
N TYR A 77 -1.25 -0.08 -0.04
CA TYR A 77 -2.55 0.58 -0.13
C TYR A 77 -3.33 -0.03 -1.28
N ARG A 78 -4.57 -0.45 -1.01
CA ARG A 78 -5.47 -0.89 -2.07
C ARG A 78 -5.95 0.32 -2.84
N VAL A 79 -5.99 0.20 -4.16
CA VAL A 79 -6.44 1.28 -5.05
C VAL A 79 -7.51 0.72 -5.99
N ASP A 80 -8.38 1.60 -6.46
CA ASP A 80 -9.48 1.19 -7.33
C ASP A 80 -9.10 1.16 -8.81
N ASN A 81 -8.05 1.89 -9.21
CA ASN A 81 -7.59 1.91 -10.59
C ASN A 81 -6.11 2.28 -10.62
N LEU A 82 -5.27 1.27 -10.67
CA LEU A 82 -3.82 1.50 -10.58
C LEU A 82 -3.28 2.24 -11.80
N THR A 83 -3.76 1.90 -12.99
CA THR A 83 -3.29 2.55 -14.21
C THR A 83 -3.55 4.05 -14.17
N GLU A 84 -4.77 4.43 -13.79
CA GLU A 84 -5.14 5.84 -13.67
C GLU A 84 -4.32 6.52 -12.58
N LEU A 85 -4.16 5.86 -11.43
CA LEU A 85 -3.39 6.44 -10.33
C LEU A 85 -1.94 6.70 -10.72
N LEU A 86 -1.32 5.77 -11.45
CA LEU A 86 0.06 5.95 -11.89
C LEU A 86 0.20 7.14 -12.85
N GLU A 87 -0.80 7.36 -13.70
CA GLU A 87 -0.81 8.54 -14.58
C GLU A 87 -0.94 9.83 -13.77
N GLN A 88 -1.81 9.84 -12.77
CA GLN A 88 -1.98 10.99 -11.88
C GLN A 88 -0.70 11.28 -11.10
N LEU A 89 -0.06 10.24 -10.60
CA LEU A 89 1.21 10.37 -9.87
C LEU A 89 2.28 10.97 -10.77
N ARG A 90 2.41 10.46 -11.99
CA ARG A 90 3.40 10.98 -12.94
C ARG A 90 3.15 12.45 -13.24
N ALA A 91 1.89 12.83 -13.46
CA ALA A 91 1.54 14.22 -13.71
C ALA A 91 1.89 15.11 -12.51
N GLY A 92 1.88 14.56 -11.31
CA GLY A 92 2.27 15.27 -10.09
C GLY A 92 3.75 15.15 -9.75
N GLY A 93 4.55 14.54 -10.62
CA GLY A 93 5.99 14.43 -10.39
C GLY A 93 6.43 13.21 -9.62
N VAL A 94 5.57 12.21 -9.47
CA VAL A 94 5.91 10.97 -8.74
C VAL A 94 5.95 9.81 -9.72
N GLU A 95 7.12 9.20 -9.86
CA GLU A 95 7.31 8.06 -10.76
C GLU A 95 7.30 6.75 -9.98
N ALA A 96 6.78 5.70 -10.59
CA ALA A 96 6.93 4.37 -10.03
C ALA A 96 8.40 3.96 -10.09
N ILE A 97 8.89 3.41 -8.98
CA ILE A 97 10.26 2.91 -8.92
C ILE A 97 10.32 1.45 -9.36
N GLN A 98 9.18 0.79 -9.41
CA GLN A 98 9.06 -0.60 -9.80
C GLN A 98 7.63 -0.84 -10.27
N GLY A 99 7.46 -1.70 -11.29
CA GLY A 99 6.16 -2.00 -11.85
C GLY A 99 5.70 -0.96 -12.86
N PRO A 100 4.45 -1.05 -13.34
CA PRO A 100 3.42 -1.97 -12.85
C PRO A 100 3.67 -3.43 -13.23
N GLU A 101 3.22 -4.33 -12.36
CA GLU A 101 3.29 -5.77 -12.57
C GLU A 101 1.88 -6.34 -12.44
N SER A 102 1.56 -7.33 -13.24
CA SER A 102 0.27 -8.03 -13.16
C SER A 102 0.49 -9.45 -12.68
N HIS A 103 -0.29 -9.85 -11.70
CA HIS A 103 -0.27 -11.17 -11.12
C HIS A 103 -1.70 -11.68 -10.99
N GLU A 104 -1.87 -12.96 -10.64
CA GLU A 104 -3.21 -13.53 -10.51
C GLU A 104 -4.06 -12.83 -9.46
N ASN A 105 -3.43 -12.24 -8.45
CA ASN A 105 -4.14 -11.56 -7.37
C ASN A 105 -4.23 -10.05 -7.55
N GLY A 106 -3.85 -9.52 -8.71
CA GLY A 106 -4.02 -8.11 -9.01
C GLY A 106 -2.83 -7.47 -9.67
N LYS A 107 -2.86 -6.14 -9.68
CA LYS A 107 -1.81 -5.31 -10.26
C LYS A 107 -1.08 -4.58 -9.15
N PHE A 108 0.22 -4.47 -9.27
CA PHE A 108 1.09 -3.88 -8.25
C PHE A 108 2.03 -2.85 -8.87
N ALA A 109 2.32 -1.82 -8.10
CA ALA A 109 3.39 -0.87 -8.42
C ALA A 109 3.95 -0.33 -7.11
N TRP A 110 5.14 0.27 -7.17
CA TRP A 110 5.82 0.77 -5.99
C TRP A 110 6.32 2.19 -6.25
N ILE A 111 6.15 3.03 -5.24
CA ILE A 111 6.65 4.42 -5.28
C ILE A 111 7.41 4.69 -3.99
N MET A 112 8.07 5.85 -3.93
CA MET A 112 8.72 6.31 -2.70
C MET A 112 7.98 7.54 -2.20
N ASP A 113 7.76 7.62 -0.89
CA ASP A 113 7.24 8.84 -0.30
C ASP A 113 8.39 9.83 0.01
N PRO A 114 8.09 11.08 0.41
CA PRO A 114 9.15 12.05 0.70
C PRO A 114 10.09 11.67 1.83
N ASP A 115 9.67 10.79 2.73
CA ASP A 115 10.52 10.28 3.81
C ASP A 115 11.30 9.04 3.39
N GLU A 116 11.30 8.72 2.08
CA GLU A 116 12.00 7.57 1.51
C GLU A 116 11.44 6.23 2.02
N ASN A 117 10.16 6.21 2.36
CA ASN A 117 9.47 4.95 2.62
C ASN A 117 8.97 4.39 1.29
N LYS A 118 9.23 3.11 1.05
CA LYS A 118 8.68 2.44 -0.12
C LYS A 118 7.21 2.14 0.14
N VAL A 119 6.38 2.41 -0.84
CA VAL A 119 4.94 2.24 -0.76
C VAL A 119 4.51 1.28 -1.85
N GLU A 120 3.73 0.27 -1.48
CA GLU A 120 3.17 -0.68 -2.45
C GLU A 120 1.73 -0.27 -2.75
N LEU A 121 1.40 -0.20 -4.04
CA LEU A 121 0.05 0.12 -4.51
C LEU A 121 -0.52 -1.13 -5.17
N TRP A 122 -1.73 -1.51 -4.79
CA TRP A 122 -2.32 -2.78 -5.18
C TRP A 122 -3.76 -2.57 -5.64
N GLU A 123 -4.03 -2.91 -6.90
CA GLU A 123 -5.40 -3.02 -7.41
C GLU A 123 -5.75 -4.51 -7.36
N PRO A 124 -6.52 -4.96 -6.36
CA PRO A 124 -6.73 -6.38 -6.15
C PRO A 124 -7.70 -7.00 -7.15
N MET A 125 -7.48 -8.26 -7.47
CA MET A 125 -8.51 -9.11 -8.03
C MET A 125 -9.25 -9.78 -6.86
N VAL A 126 -10.47 -10.22 -7.12
CA VAL A 126 -11.22 -10.95 -6.11
C VAL A 126 -10.42 -12.19 -5.71
N TRP A 127 -10.23 -12.36 -4.41
CA TRP A 127 -9.44 -13.46 -3.87
C TRP A 127 -10.33 -14.69 -3.70
N ASP A 128 -10.16 -15.68 -4.56
CA ASP A 128 -10.98 -16.88 -4.52
C ASP A 128 -10.09 -18.13 -4.56
N ASP A 129 -10.72 -19.31 -4.59
CA ASP A 129 -9.99 -20.57 -4.58
C ASP A 129 -9.09 -20.73 -5.81
N LYS A 130 -9.44 -20.07 -6.91
CA LYS A 130 -8.68 -20.16 -8.13
C LYS A 130 -7.33 -19.46 -8.02
N ASN A 131 -7.30 -18.31 -7.38
CA ASN A 131 -6.08 -17.48 -7.34
C ASN A 131 -5.42 -17.37 -5.97
N LYS A 132 -5.98 -17.98 -4.94
CA LYS A 132 -5.36 -17.83 -3.61
C LYS A 132 -3.99 -18.51 -3.51
N GLY A 133 -3.72 -19.46 -4.39
CA GLY A 133 -2.41 -20.10 -4.47
C GLY A 133 -1.34 -19.22 -5.08
N ALA A 134 -1.73 -18.09 -5.70
CA ALA A 134 -0.76 -17.12 -6.23
C ALA A 134 -0.05 -16.34 -5.12
N GLY A 135 -0.49 -16.51 -3.87
CA GLY A 135 0.13 -15.86 -2.74
C GLY A 135 -0.32 -14.43 -2.57
N GLU A 136 0.49 -13.65 -1.91
CA GLU A 136 0.16 -12.30 -1.51
C GLU A 136 0.66 -11.26 -2.51
N GLY A 137 0.80 -11.65 -3.78
CA GLY A 137 1.30 -10.75 -4.80
C GLY A 137 2.75 -11.03 -5.11
N PRO A 138 3.49 -10.05 -5.66
CA PRO A 138 4.90 -10.30 -5.96
C PRO A 138 5.64 -10.65 -4.67
N THR A 139 6.21 -11.84 -4.65
CA THR A 139 6.88 -12.35 -3.46
C THR A 139 8.35 -11.97 -3.54
N PRO A 140 8.87 -11.30 -2.51
CA PRO A 140 10.28 -10.94 -2.51
C PRO A 140 11.15 -12.19 -2.33
N ALA A 141 12.34 -12.11 -2.87
CA ALA A 141 13.35 -13.10 -2.55
C ALA A 141 13.84 -12.83 -1.14
N GLU A 142 13.75 -13.80 -0.31
CA GLU A 142 14.13 -13.68 1.09
C GLU A 142 15.54 -14.18 1.33
#